data_46552e95d9625f05c850bd557e36099b
#
_entry.id   46552e95d9625f05c850bd557e36099b
#
_cell.length_a   1.000
_cell.length_b   1.000
_cell.length_c   1.000
_cell.angle_alpha   90.00
_cell.angle_beta   90.00
_cell.angle_gamma   90.00
#
_symmetry.space_group_name_H-M   'P 1'
#
loop_
_entity.id
_entity.type
_entity.pdbx_description
1 polymer ?
#
loop_
_entity_poly.entity_id
_entity_poly.type
_entity_poly.pdbx_seq_one_letter_code
_entity_poly.pdbx_strand_id
1 'polypeptide(L)'
;KSFKPLPSLRVYIPKGNGKKRPLGIASYEDKIVQMAVKKILGAIYEPRFLNCMYGFRPNRGCHEAIKRRYQRISYGKISYIVDADIKGFFDHIDHDWMMKFLEWNIQDKNLLWLIRKYLKAGIMEQGKFEPTEEGSAQGSVMSPMLANIYMHHVLTLWFKLVVQREMQGECFLVNFADDFVAGFQYKSEAERYYKELKERMEKFGLELESSKSRLIEFGRFAEQNRRARGECKPENIFWFSGIYLLL
;
A
#
# COMPACT_ATOMS: atom_id res chain seq x y z
N LYS A 1 -3.71 18.82 -31.47
CA LYS A 1 -4.61 17.66 -31.26
C LYS A 1 -4.39 17.18 -29.84
N SER A 2 -5.43 17.20 -28.99
CA SER A 2 -5.30 16.73 -27.61
C SER A 2 -5.25 15.19 -27.59
N PHE A 3 -4.22 14.62 -26.98
CA PHE A 3 -4.13 13.18 -26.73
C PHE A 3 -5.32 12.71 -25.86
N LYS A 4 -5.93 11.59 -26.23
CA LYS A 4 -7.04 10.99 -25.51
C LYS A 4 -6.72 9.51 -25.24
N PRO A 5 -6.46 9.08 -23.99
CA PRO A 5 -6.29 7.68 -23.66
C PRO A 5 -7.52 6.86 -24.04
N LEU A 6 -7.31 5.63 -24.46
CA LEU A 6 -8.39 4.67 -24.66
C LEU A 6 -8.79 4.02 -23.35
N PRO A 7 -10.05 3.62 -23.16
CA PRO A 7 -10.47 2.81 -22.01
C PRO A 7 -9.68 1.50 -21.95
N SER A 8 -9.30 1.08 -20.74
CA SER A 8 -8.63 -0.21 -20.54
C SER A 8 -9.62 -1.37 -20.69
N LEU A 9 -9.24 -2.42 -21.43
CA LEU A 9 -10.04 -3.62 -21.58
C LEU A 9 -10.00 -4.43 -20.26
N ARG A 10 -11.17 -4.70 -19.66
CA ARG A 10 -11.27 -5.51 -18.44
C ARG A 10 -11.18 -7.00 -18.77
N VAL A 11 -10.27 -7.68 -18.08
CA VAL A 11 -10.08 -9.13 -18.15
C VAL A 11 -10.00 -9.67 -16.72
N TYR A 12 -10.54 -10.86 -16.49
CA TYR A 12 -10.52 -11.49 -15.18
C TYR A 12 -9.53 -12.65 -15.14
N ILE A 13 -8.64 -12.66 -14.15
CA ILE A 13 -7.76 -13.78 -13.85
C ILE A 13 -8.18 -14.48 -12.55
N PRO A 14 -8.11 -15.83 -12.46
CA PRO A 14 -8.47 -16.55 -11.25
C PRO A 14 -7.48 -16.24 -10.12
N LYS A 15 -8.00 -16.10 -8.88
CA LYS A 15 -7.24 -16.12 -7.64
C LYS A 15 -7.27 -17.51 -7.03
N GLY A 16 -6.24 -17.87 -6.23
CA GLY A 16 -6.15 -19.19 -5.58
C GLY A 16 -7.30 -19.53 -4.61
N ASN A 17 -8.14 -18.56 -4.25
CA ASN A 17 -9.32 -18.73 -3.39
C ASN A 17 -10.65 -18.83 -4.17
N GLY A 18 -10.61 -19.11 -5.46
CA GLY A 18 -11.79 -19.21 -6.33
C GLY A 18 -12.38 -17.85 -6.76
N LYS A 19 -11.93 -16.74 -6.21
CA LYS A 19 -12.32 -15.38 -6.66
C LYS A 19 -11.56 -15.00 -7.93
N LYS A 20 -12.09 -14.03 -8.67
CA LYS A 20 -11.43 -13.46 -9.85
C LYS A 20 -10.81 -12.11 -9.52
N ARG A 21 -9.65 -11.81 -10.12
CA ARG A 21 -9.00 -10.50 -10.04
C ARG A 21 -9.25 -9.75 -11.34
N PRO A 22 -9.89 -8.57 -11.33
CA PRO A 22 -10.02 -7.76 -12.52
C PRO A 22 -8.66 -7.15 -12.90
N LEU A 23 -8.32 -7.19 -14.19
CA LEU A 23 -7.18 -6.49 -14.77
C LEU A 23 -7.66 -5.56 -15.88
N GLY A 24 -7.09 -4.35 -15.94
CA GLY A 24 -7.28 -3.42 -17.03
C GLY A 24 -6.11 -3.50 -18.03
N ILE A 25 -6.35 -3.95 -19.23
CA ILE A 25 -5.35 -4.01 -20.30
C ILE A 25 -5.46 -2.75 -21.14
N ALA A 26 -4.46 -1.87 -21.06
CA ALA A 26 -4.36 -0.69 -21.90
C ALA A 26 -3.96 -1.05 -23.35
N SER A 27 -4.26 -0.16 -24.32
CA SER A 27 -3.79 -0.29 -25.70
C SER A 27 -2.25 -0.28 -25.76
N TYR A 28 -1.69 -0.71 -26.88
CA TYR A 28 -0.23 -0.75 -27.04
C TYR A 28 0.38 0.65 -26.96
N GLU A 29 -0.22 1.61 -27.64
CA GLU A 29 0.21 3.01 -27.64
C GLU A 29 0.11 3.63 -26.24
N ASP A 30 -0.97 3.37 -25.54
CA ASP A 30 -1.15 3.84 -24.18
C ASP A 30 -0.10 3.25 -23.23
N LYS A 31 0.28 1.98 -23.38
CA LYS A 31 1.37 1.37 -22.59
C LYS A 31 2.70 2.08 -22.79
N ILE A 32 3.02 2.52 -24.04
CA ILE A 32 4.24 3.28 -24.33
C ILE A 32 4.22 4.62 -23.60
N VAL A 33 3.12 5.37 -23.70
CA VAL A 33 2.97 6.66 -23.02
C VAL A 33 2.99 6.50 -21.51
N GLN A 34 2.29 5.53 -20.97
CA GLN A 34 2.31 5.21 -19.53
C GLN A 34 3.71 4.85 -19.04
N MET A 35 4.51 4.13 -19.84
CA MET A 35 5.89 3.81 -19.52
C MET A 35 6.76 5.08 -19.46
N ALA A 36 6.58 6.02 -20.39
CA ALA A 36 7.27 7.31 -20.37
C ALA A 36 6.91 8.10 -19.10
N VAL A 37 5.61 8.22 -18.79
CA VAL A 37 5.13 8.86 -17.56
C VAL A 37 5.70 8.18 -16.31
N LYS A 38 5.67 6.83 -16.26
CA LYS A 38 6.25 6.07 -15.14
C LYS A 38 7.73 6.37 -14.94
N LYS A 39 8.52 6.50 -16.02
CA LYS A 39 9.94 6.85 -15.93
C LYS A 39 10.16 8.24 -15.35
N ILE A 40 9.36 9.23 -15.79
CA ILE A 40 9.40 10.60 -15.26
C ILE A 40 9.04 10.61 -13.76
N LEU A 41 7.92 9.98 -13.40
CA LEU A 41 7.51 9.86 -11.99
C LEU A 41 8.56 9.13 -11.14
N GLY A 42 9.18 8.08 -11.70
CA GLY A 42 10.27 7.37 -11.04
C GLY A 42 11.47 8.25 -10.73
N ALA A 43 11.91 9.07 -11.68
CA ALA A 43 13.01 10.02 -11.46
C ALA A 43 12.68 11.05 -10.37
N ILE A 44 11.41 11.47 -10.26
CA ILE A 44 10.97 12.46 -9.27
C ILE A 44 10.81 11.84 -7.89
N TYR A 45 10.16 10.66 -7.79
CA TYR A 45 9.70 10.10 -6.51
C TYR A 45 10.62 9.06 -5.91
N GLU A 46 11.40 8.31 -6.70
CA GLU A 46 12.29 7.27 -6.17
C GLU A 46 13.29 7.81 -5.12
N PRO A 47 13.91 8.99 -5.31
CA PRO A 47 14.78 9.58 -4.28
C PRO A 47 14.03 10.04 -3.01
N ARG A 48 12.71 10.21 -3.09
CA ARG A 48 11.85 10.70 -1.99
C ARG A 48 11.22 9.58 -1.18
N PHE A 49 11.05 8.41 -1.78
CA PHE A 49 10.47 7.26 -1.10
C PHE A 49 11.31 6.81 0.08
N LEU A 50 10.65 6.59 1.21
CA LEU A 50 11.31 6.16 2.43
C LEU A 50 11.85 4.72 2.33
N ASN A 51 12.86 4.40 3.13
CA ASN A 51 13.49 3.09 3.15
C ASN A 51 12.60 1.95 3.64
N CYS A 52 11.45 2.26 4.22
CA CYS A 52 10.44 1.27 4.62
C CYS A 52 9.55 0.78 3.48
N MET A 53 9.63 1.39 2.29
CA MET A 53 8.86 1.03 1.10
C MET A 53 9.65 0.09 0.20
N TYR A 54 9.05 -1.05 -0.16
CA TYR A 54 9.72 -2.11 -0.94
C TYR A 54 8.99 -2.48 -2.24
N GLY A 55 7.65 -2.41 -2.25
CA GLY A 55 6.84 -2.82 -3.41
C GLY A 55 7.09 -1.96 -4.65
N PHE A 56 7.17 -2.60 -5.82
CA PHE A 56 7.28 -1.97 -7.15
C PHE A 56 8.46 -1.01 -7.34
N ARG A 57 9.45 -1.05 -6.48
CA ARG A 57 10.65 -0.20 -6.55
C ARG A 57 11.83 -0.95 -7.17
N PRO A 58 12.70 -0.27 -7.95
CA PRO A 58 13.90 -0.89 -8.50
C PRO A 58 14.86 -1.35 -7.37
N ASN A 59 15.45 -2.52 -7.56
CA ASN A 59 16.39 -3.14 -6.62
C ASN A 59 15.83 -3.38 -5.20
N ARG A 60 14.50 -3.48 -5.08
CA ARG A 60 13.81 -3.81 -3.82
C ARG A 60 12.76 -4.88 -4.07
N GLY A 61 12.72 -5.87 -3.21
CA GLY A 61 11.79 -6.99 -3.35
C GLY A 61 11.19 -7.44 -2.03
N CYS A 62 10.34 -8.47 -2.11
CA CYS A 62 9.67 -9.02 -0.93
C CYS A 62 10.69 -9.62 0.06
N HIS A 63 11.77 -10.24 -0.43
CA HIS A 63 12.80 -10.84 0.43
C HIS A 63 13.53 -9.79 1.29
N GLU A 64 13.85 -8.60 0.72
CA GLU A 64 14.45 -7.51 1.49
C GLU A 64 13.47 -6.96 2.54
N ALA A 65 12.18 -6.84 2.19
CA ALA A 65 11.14 -6.43 3.13
C ALA A 65 11.04 -7.41 4.31
N ILE A 66 11.02 -8.73 4.03
CA ILE A 66 10.99 -9.79 5.04
C ILE A 66 12.27 -9.78 5.88
N LYS A 67 13.45 -9.68 5.26
CA LYS A 67 14.74 -9.59 5.97
C LYS A 67 14.78 -8.38 6.90
N ARG A 68 14.33 -7.22 6.44
CA ARG A 68 14.27 -6.01 7.27
C ARG A 68 13.35 -6.17 8.46
N ARG A 69 12.17 -6.75 8.25
CA ARG A 69 11.22 -7.03 9.32
C ARG A 69 11.80 -8.02 10.33
N TYR A 70 12.35 -9.14 9.87
CA TYR A 70 13.01 -10.13 10.74
C TYR A 70 14.08 -9.48 11.61
N GLN A 71 14.96 -8.65 11.03
CA GLN A 71 15.97 -7.92 11.79
C GLN A 71 15.36 -7.02 12.88
N ARG A 72 14.29 -6.28 12.57
CA ARG A 72 13.64 -5.39 13.53
C ARG A 72 12.94 -6.15 14.66
N ILE A 73 12.38 -7.31 14.37
CA ILE A 73 11.73 -8.17 15.36
C ILE A 73 12.76 -8.89 16.22
N SER A 74 13.80 -9.49 15.61
CA SER A 74 14.76 -10.33 16.33
C SER A 74 15.75 -9.54 17.21
N TYR A 75 16.12 -8.34 16.78
CA TYR A 75 17.13 -7.51 17.44
C TYR A 75 16.56 -6.26 18.11
N GLY A 76 15.29 -5.91 17.85
CA GLY A 76 14.61 -4.78 18.48
C GLY A 76 13.79 -5.19 19.71
N LYS A 77 13.28 -4.19 20.40
CA LYS A 77 12.38 -4.36 21.56
C LYS A 77 10.90 -4.41 21.15
N ILE A 78 10.60 -5.07 20.03
CA ILE A 78 9.26 -5.10 19.47
C ILE A 78 8.49 -6.29 20.03
N SER A 79 7.29 -6.04 20.59
CA SER A 79 6.42 -7.07 21.18
C SER A 79 5.01 -7.08 20.57
N TYR A 80 4.65 -6.06 19.79
CA TYR A 80 3.33 -5.91 19.18
C TYR A 80 3.46 -5.60 17.71
N ILE A 81 2.66 -6.29 16.87
CA ILE A 81 2.60 -6.07 15.42
C ILE A 81 1.17 -5.70 15.04
N VAL A 82 1.04 -4.63 14.29
CA VAL A 82 -0.15 -4.31 13.52
C VAL A 82 0.09 -4.78 12.09
N ASP A 83 -0.60 -5.86 11.72
CA ASP A 83 -0.65 -6.41 10.37
C ASP A 83 -1.94 -5.90 9.71
N ALA A 84 -1.83 -5.22 8.57
CA ALA A 84 -2.98 -4.58 7.96
C ALA A 84 -2.92 -4.67 6.42
N ASP A 85 -4.09 -4.98 5.85
CA ASP A 85 -4.36 -5.08 4.42
C ASP A 85 -5.43 -4.04 4.04
N ILE A 86 -5.28 -3.41 2.88
CA ILE A 86 -6.24 -2.42 2.38
C ILE A 86 -7.20 -3.12 1.43
N LYS A 87 -8.49 -2.99 1.71
CA LYS A 87 -9.56 -3.56 0.88
C LYS A 87 -9.60 -2.89 -0.48
N GLY A 88 -9.34 -3.68 -1.54
CA GLY A 88 -9.46 -3.18 -2.92
C GLY A 88 -8.62 -1.94 -3.23
N PHE A 89 -7.41 -1.83 -2.70
CA PHE A 89 -6.59 -0.62 -2.73
C PHE A 89 -6.56 0.08 -4.10
N PHE A 90 -6.30 -0.67 -5.18
CA PHE A 90 -6.23 -0.09 -6.52
C PHE A 90 -7.57 0.44 -7.03
N ASP A 91 -8.67 -0.09 -6.52
CA ASP A 91 -10.02 0.28 -6.95
C ASP A 91 -10.53 1.55 -6.20
N HIS A 92 -9.90 1.90 -5.06
CA HIS A 92 -10.32 3.01 -4.18
C HIS A 92 -9.31 4.15 -4.06
N ILE A 93 -8.34 4.23 -4.97
CA ILE A 93 -7.43 5.38 -5.03
C ILE A 93 -8.24 6.62 -5.43
N ASP A 94 -8.41 7.57 -4.51
CA ASP A 94 -9.09 8.83 -4.78
C ASP A 94 -8.28 9.70 -5.75
N HIS A 95 -8.90 10.10 -6.86
CA HIS A 95 -8.22 10.85 -7.93
C HIS A 95 -7.83 12.27 -7.50
N ASP A 96 -8.62 12.92 -6.67
CA ASP A 96 -8.36 14.29 -6.23
C ASP A 96 -7.22 14.33 -5.21
N TRP A 97 -7.18 13.37 -4.28
CA TRP A 97 -6.02 13.20 -3.40
C TRP A 97 -4.76 12.82 -4.18
N MET A 98 -4.86 11.90 -5.14
CA MET A 98 -3.73 11.56 -6.01
C MET A 98 -3.18 12.80 -6.71
N MET A 99 -4.04 13.62 -7.30
CA MET A 99 -3.60 14.83 -7.98
C MET A 99 -2.94 15.83 -7.03
N LYS A 100 -3.49 16.04 -5.83
CA LYS A 100 -2.87 16.89 -4.78
C LYS A 100 -1.47 16.39 -4.41
N PHE A 101 -1.27 15.07 -4.26
CA PHE A 101 0.04 14.50 -3.95
C PHE A 101 1.04 14.69 -5.10
N LEU A 102 0.58 14.59 -6.34
CA LEU A 102 1.42 14.83 -7.52
C LEU A 102 1.80 16.30 -7.66
N GLU A 103 0.86 17.22 -7.46
CA GLU A 103 1.05 18.67 -7.54
C GLU A 103 2.08 19.19 -6.52
N TRP A 104 2.27 18.48 -5.41
CA TRP A 104 3.30 18.83 -4.42
C TRP A 104 4.72 18.83 -4.99
N ASN A 105 5.00 17.93 -5.95
CA ASN A 105 6.34 17.75 -6.52
C ASN A 105 6.42 18.07 -8.03
N ILE A 106 5.30 18.26 -8.71
CA ILE A 106 5.21 18.43 -10.16
C ILE A 106 4.49 19.74 -10.44
N GLN A 107 5.20 20.66 -11.11
CA GLN A 107 4.64 21.95 -11.56
C GLN A 107 4.14 21.92 -13.02
N ASP A 108 4.56 20.91 -13.80
CA ASP A 108 4.14 20.78 -15.20
C ASP A 108 2.66 20.39 -15.29
N LYS A 109 1.84 21.35 -15.66
CA LYS A 109 0.39 21.19 -15.81
C LYS A 109 0.01 20.21 -16.93
N ASN A 110 0.85 20.06 -17.96
CA ASN A 110 0.58 19.14 -19.06
C ASN A 110 0.80 17.68 -18.61
N LEU A 111 1.84 17.42 -17.82
CA LEU A 111 2.08 16.11 -17.23
C LEU A 111 0.96 15.73 -16.26
N LEU A 112 0.57 16.63 -15.36
CA LEU A 112 -0.54 16.44 -14.44
C LEU A 112 -1.86 16.18 -15.16
N TRP A 113 -2.15 16.96 -16.20
CA TRP A 113 -3.33 16.78 -17.04
C TRP A 113 -3.34 15.40 -17.74
N LEU A 114 -2.19 14.96 -18.26
CA LEU A 114 -2.05 13.65 -18.88
C LEU A 114 -2.32 12.52 -17.88
N ILE A 115 -1.76 12.60 -16.68
CA ILE A 115 -1.99 11.60 -15.62
C ILE A 115 -3.47 11.57 -15.25
N ARG A 116 -4.10 12.72 -15.03
CA ARG A 116 -5.54 12.82 -14.74
C ARG A 116 -6.39 12.19 -15.86
N LYS A 117 -6.01 12.37 -17.12
CA LYS A 117 -6.69 11.72 -18.26
C LYS A 117 -6.60 10.20 -18.21
N TYR A 118 -5.44 9.66 -17.83
CA TYR A 118 -5.30 8.21 -17.66
C TYR A 118 -6.12 7.66 -16.49
N LEU A 119 -6.18 8.37 -15.38
CA LEU A 119 -7.01 7.98 -14.24
C LEU A 119 -8.50 7.93 -14.63
N LYS A 120 -8.95 8.87 -15.46
CA LYS A 120 -10.34 8.98 -15.94
C LYS A 120 -10.60 8.33 -17.31
N ALA A 121 -9.68 7.49 -17.80
CA ALA A 121 -9.83 6.88 -19.14
C ALA A 121 -11.01 5.89 -19.23
N GLY A 122 -11.45 5.36 -18.11
CA GLY A 122 -12.53 4.39 -18.04
C GLY A 122 -12.09 2.96 -18.34
N ILE A 123 -13.06 2.08 -18.31
CA ILE A 123 -12.91 0.64 -18.53
C ILE A 123 -13.90 0.21 -19.61
N MET A 124 -13.46 -0.70 -20.47
CA MET A 124 -14.32 -1.39 -21.43
C MET A 124 -14.52 -2.82 -20.96
N GLU A 125 -15.74 -3.16 -20.59
CA GLU A 125 -16.13 -4.52 -20.17
C GLU A 125 -17.25 -5.05 -21.04
N GLN A 126 -17.04 -6.18 -21.69
CA GLN A 126 -18.03 -6.83 -22.58
C GLN A 126 -18.64 -5.87 -23.61
N GLY A 127 -17.84 -4.96 -24.17
CA GLY A 127 -18.30 -3.97 -25.16
C GLY A 127 -19.02 -2.75 -24.56
N LYS A 128 -19.17 -2.66 -23.23
CA LYS A 128 -19.76 -1.50 -22.55
C LYS A 128 -18.66 -0.65 -21.91
N PHE A 129 -18.80 0.66 -22.07
CA PHE A 129 -17.92 1.64 -21.44
C PHE A 129 -18.40 1.93 -20.01
N GLU A 130 -17.47 1.84 -19.07
CA GLU A 130 -17.67 2.23 -17.67
C GLU A 130 -16.71 3.38 -17.32
N PRO A 131 -17.20 4.55 -16.90
CA PRO A 131 -16.35 5.62 -16.43
C PRO A 131 -15.66 5.24 -15.12
N THR A 132 -14.45 5.74 -14.88
CA THR A 132 -13.73 5.59 -13.61
C THR A 132 -13.72 6.92 -12.89
N GLU A 133 -14.42 6.99 -11.76
CA GLU A 133 -14.44 8.18 -10.88
C GLU A 133 -13.36 8.08 -9.79
N GLU A 134 -12.97 6.86 -9.42
CA GLU A 134 -11.90 6.53 -8.48
C GLU A 134 -11.11 5.33 -8.98
N GLY A 135 -10.01 5.05 -8.32
CA GLY A 135 -9.17 3.90 -8.63
C GLY A 135 -8.14 4.13 -9.73
N SER A 136 -7.26 3.17 -9.85
CA SER A 136 -6.25 3.10 -10.91
C SER A 136 -6.27 1.69 -11.49
N ALA A 137 -6.44 1.57 -12.82
CA ALA A 137 -6.62 0.28 -13.48
C ALA A 137 -5.52 -0.72 -13.08
N GLN A 138 -5.89 -1.77 -12.38
CA GLN A 138 -4.97 -2.85 -12.02
C GLN A 138 -4.47 -3.52 -13.29
N GLY A 139 -3.16 -3.44 -13.56
CA GLY A 139 -2.55 -3.89 -14.83
C GLY A 139 -2.07 -2.75 -15.74
N SER A 140 -2.41 -1.50 -15.45
CA SER A 140 -1.79 -0.33 -16.08
C SER A 140 -0.30 -0.27 -15.71
N VAL A 141 0.55 0.13 -16.68
CA VAL A 141 2.01 0.24 -16.47
C VAL A 141 2.37 1.30 -15.43
N MET A 142 1.57 2.33 -15.31
CA MET A 142 1.77 3.48 -14.43
C MET A 142 1.23 3.23 -13.01
N SER A 143 0.20 2.40 -12.85
CA SER A 143 -0.53 2.20 -11.59
C SER A 143 0.36 1.80 -10.40
N PRO A 144 1.39 0.94 -10.52
CA PRO A 144 2.28 0.62 -9.42
C PRO A 144 3.05 1.83 -8.87
N MET A 145 3.43 2.77 -9.74
CA MET A 145 4.11 4.00 -9.33
C MET A 145 3.13 4.96 -8.61
N LEU A 146 1.91 5.11 -9.15
CA LEU A 146 0.86 5.91 -8.51
C LEU A 146 0.47 5.33 -7.14
N ALA A 147 0.36 4.01 -7.04
CA ALA A 147 0.13 3.31 -5.78
C ALA A 147 1.19 3.64 -4.72
N ASN A 148 2.46 3.58 -5.10
CA ASN A 148 3.56 3.95 -4.21
C ASN A 148 3.51 5.43 -3.80
N ILE A 149 3.18 6.34 -4.72
CA ILE A 149 3.04 7.78 -4.42
C ILE A 149 1.90 7.98 -3.41
N TYR A 150 0.77 7.32 -3.61
CA TYR A 150 -0.37 7.40 -2.69
C TYR A 150 -0.01 6.91 -1.29
N MET A 151 0.56 5.70 -1.18
CA MET A 151 0.97 5.12 0.09
C MET A 151 2.11 5.91 0.77
N HIS A 152 2.97 6.55 -0.02
CA HIS A 152 4.00 7.44 0.52
C HIS A 152 3.38 8.60 1.32
N HIS A 153 2.39 9.28 0.78
CA HIS A 153 1.73 10.41 1.44
C HIS A 153 0.74 9.96 2.53
N VAL A 154 -0.02 8.92 2.28
CA VAL A 154 -1.05 8.46 3.22
C VAL A 154 -0.44 7.76 4.42
N LEU A 155 0.50 6.83 4.20
CA LEU A 155 1.02 5.96 5.24
C LEU A 155 2.45 6.31 5.68
N THR A 156 3.42 6.27 4.74
CA THR A 156 4.83 6.20 5.17
C THR A 156 5.37 7.54 5.67
N LEU A 157 4.98 8.67 5.07
CA LEU A 157 5.33 10.00 5.59
C LEU A 157 4.66 10.28 6.93
N TRP A 158 3.38 9.95 7.07
CA TRP A 158 2.67 10.09 8.33
C TRP A 158 3.32 9.25 9.44
N PHE A 159 3.62 7.98 9.16
CA PHE A 159 4.33 7.13 10.12
C PHE A 159 5.66 7.75 10.55
N LYS A 160 6.45 8.25 9.58
CA LYS A 160 7.78 8.81 9.85
C LYS A 160 7.73 10.13 10.61
N LEU A 161 6.80 11.03 10.24
CA LEU A 161 6.80 12.42 10.71
C LEU A 161 5.92 12.64 11.94
N VAL A 162 4.92 11.79 12.14
CA VAL A 162 3.98 11.90 13.25
C VAL A 162 4.14 10.70 14.17
N VAL A 163 3.76 9.49 13.74
CA VAL A 163 3.73 8.30 14.59
C VAL A 163 5.06 8.06 15.30
N GLN A 164 6.18 7.99 14.55
CA GLN A 164 7.50 7.73 15.15
C GLN A 164 7.95 8.79 16.16
N ARG A 165 7.48 10.03 16.02
CA ARG A 165 7.86 11.14 16.93
C ARG A 165 7.07 11.11 18.23
N GLU A 166 5.88 10.55 18.22
CA GLU A 166 4.99 10.48 19.37
C GLU A 166 5.16 9.20 20.18
N MET A 167 5.82 8.17 19.62
CA MET A 167 6.09 6.92 20.31
C MET A 167 7.26 7.07 21.29
N GLN A 168 7.10 6.53 22.48
CA GLN A 168 8.15 6.44 23.51
C GLN A 168 9.03 5.20 23.27
N GLY A 169 8.41 4.11 22.80
CA GLY A 169 9.07 2.86 22.48
C GLY A 169 9.64 2.78 21.09
N GLU A 170 10.39 1.71 20.82
CA GLU A 170 10.82 1.40 19.47
C GLU A 170 9.61 1.08 18.60
N CYS A 171 9.59 1.65 17.40
CA CYS A 171 8.61 1.29 16.38
C CYS A 171 9.23 1.25 14.98
N PHE A 172 8.60 0.51 14.08
CA PHE A 172 9.00 0.43 12.68
C PHE A 172 7.81 0.21 11.76
N LEU A 173 7.99 0.53 10.49
CA LEU A 173 7.06 0.23 9.39
C LEU A 173 7.81 -0.50 8.29
N VAL A 174 7.19 -1.52 7.71
CA VAL A 174 7.58 -2.15 6.44
C VAL A 174 6.35 -2.17 5.54
N ASN A 175 6.47 -1.55 4.37
CA ASN A 175 5.39 -1.46 3.39
C ASN A 175 5.81 -2.13 2.08
N PHE A 176 4.96 -3.00 1.56
CA PHE A 176 5.10 -3.65 0.26
C PHE A 176 3.81 -3.47 -0.54
N ALA A 177 3.73 -2.41 -1.34
CA ALA A 177 2.52 -1.99 -2.05
C ALA A 177 1.36 -1.70 -1.09
N ASP A 178 0.28 -2.47 -1.15
CA ASP A 178 -0.91 -2.43 -0.29
C ASP A 178 -0.75 -3.21 1.02
N ASP A 179 0.17 -4.18 1.07
CA ASP A 179 0.51 -4.91 2.30
C ASP A 179 1.47 -4.09 3.17
N PHE A 180 1.21 -3.96 4.44
CA PHE A 180 2.15 -3.33 5.36
C PHE A 180 2.05 -3.87 6.79
N VAL A 181 3.17 -3.78 7.49
CA VAL A 181 3.32 -4.22 8.87
C VAL A 181 3.99 -3.12 9.68
N ALA A 182 3.39 -2.75 10.81
CA ALA A 182 3.97 -1.84 11.77
C ALA A 182 4.25 -2.58 13.09
N GLY A 183 5.45 -2.40 13.65
CA GLY A 183 5.85 -3.02 14.92
C GLY A 183 6.05 -1.99 16.02
N PHE A 184 5.68 -2.35 17.25
CA PHE A 184 5.72 -1.48 18.44
C PHE A 184 6.26 -2.22 19.65
N GLN A 185 6.93 -1.48 20.51
CA GLN A 185 7.41 -2.00 21.79
C GLN A 185 6.28 -2.14 22.80
N TYR A 186 5.37 -1.15 22.87
CA TYR A 186 4.31 -1.08 23.87
C TYR A 186 2.92 -1.35 23.26
N LYS A 187 2.06 -2.07 24.03
CA LYS A 187 0.69 -2.41 23.63
C LYS A 187 -0.16 -1.16 23.38
N SER A 188 -0.11 -0.22 24.31
CA SER A 188 -0.89 1.03 24.22
C SER A 188 -0.58 1.84 22.97
N GLU A 189 0.69 1.86 22.55
CA GLU A 189 1.12 2.53 21.33
C GLU A 189 0.61 1.82 20.07
N ALA A 190 0.67 0.48 20.06
CA ALA A 190 0.15 -0.31 18.96
C ALA A 190 -1.38 -0.18 18.81
N GLU A 191 -2.13 -0.18 19.92
CA GLU A 191 -3.58 0.03 19.94
C GLU A 191 -3.96 1.45 19.47
N ARG A 192 -3.25 2.47 19.95
CA ARG A 192 -3.42 3.86 19.52
C ARG A 192 -3.17 3.99 18.01
N TYR A 193 -2.03 3.48 17.55
CA TYR A 193 -1.70 3.50 16.12
C TYR A 193 -2.77 2.81 15.28
N TYR A 194 -3.25 1.64 15.68
CA TYR A 194 -4.26 0.89 14.93
C TYR A 194 -5.59 1.66 14.81
N LYS A 195 -5.98 2.39 15.85
CA LYS A 195 -7.15 3.28 15.81
C LYS A 195 -6.93 4.45 14.86
N GLU A 196 -5.82 5.17 15.04
CA GLU A 196 -5.47 6.33 14.21
C GLU A 196 -5.26 5.95 12.74
N LEU A 197 -4.75 4.73 12.48
CA LEU A 197 -4.59 4.18 11.14
C LEU A 197 -5.93 4.04 10.40
N LYS A 198 -6.98 3.55 11.07
CA LYS A 198 -8.32 3.45 10.47
C LYS A 198 -8.86 4.82 10.07
N GLU A 199 -8.84 5.77 11.00
CA GLU A 199 -9.30 7.14 10.76
C GLU A 199 -8.50 7.81 9.63
N ARG A 200 -7.19 7.52 9.56
CA ARG A 200 -6.34 8.04 8.50
C ARG A 200 -6.67 7.42 7.14
N MET A 201 -6.85 6.11 7.04
CA MET A 201 -7.21 5.46 5.79
C MET A 201 -8.55 5.99 5.26
N GLU A 202 -9.58 6.08 6.11
CA GLU A 202 -10.89 6.63 5.78
C GLU A 202 -10.81 8.07 5.24
N LYS A 203 -9.97 8.93 5.85
CA LYS A 203 -9.73 10.29 5.38
C LYS A 203 -9.27 10.36 3.92
N PHE A 204 -8.57 9.35 3.44
CA PHE A 204 -8.05 9.28 2.09
C PHE A 204 -8.79 8.27 1.20
N GLY A 205 -10.04 7.97 1.51
CA GLY A 205 -10.89 7.09 0.69
C GLY A 205 -10.51 5.61 0.74
N LEU A 206 -9.71 5.19 1.72
CA LEU A 206 -9.27 3.81 1.87
C LEU A 206 -9.92 3.14 3.08
N GLU A 207 -10.17 1.83 2.98
CA GLU A 207 -10.72 1.00 4.05
C GLU A 207 -9.76 -0.14 4.38
N LEU A 208 -9.53 -0.41 5.68
CA LEU A 208 -8.79 -1.60 6.08
C LEU A 208 -9.67 -2.85 5.96
N GLU A 209 -9.12 -3.93 5.44
CA GLU A 209 -9.78 -5.24 5.41
C GLU A 209 -9.81 -5.84 6.81
N SER A 210 -10.93 -5.69 7.49
CA SER A 210 -11.08 -6.07 8.91
C SER A 210 -10.84 -7.57 9.19
N SER A 211 -11.11 -8.42 8.20
CA SER A 211 -10.87 -9.87 8.30
C SER A 211 -9.38 -10.25 8.26
N LYS A 212 -8.52 -9.34 7.79
CA LYS A 212 -7.08 -9.55 7.65
C LYS A 212 -6.24 -8.59 8.49
N SER A 213 -6.86 -7.50 8.98
CA SER A 213 -6.16 -6.50 9.77
C SER A 213 -6.26 -6.82 11.26
N ARG A 214 -5.14 -6.96 11.94
CA ARG A 214 -5.10 -7.42 13.32
C ARG A 214 -3.89 -6.89 14.10
N LEU A 215 -4.06 -6.81 15.42
CA LEU A 215 -3.00 -6.56 16.37
C LEU A 215 -2.54 -7.89 16.97
N ILE A 216 -1.27 -8.22 16.80
CA ILE A 216 -0.65 -9.47 17.23
C ILE A 216 0.37 -9.16 18.33
N GLU A 217 0.22 -9.82 19.50
CA GLU A 217 1.25 -9.85 20.52
C GLU A 217 2.16 -11.06 20.28
N PHE A 218 3.46 -10.85 20.27
CA PHE A 218 4.43 -11.90 20.03
C PHE A 218 5.71 -11.71 20.86
N GLY A 219 6.66 -12.63 20.70
CA GLY A 219 7.96 -12.57 21.34
C GLY A 219 8.08 -13.51 22.53
N ARG A 220 9.30 -13.55 23.12
CA ARG A 220 9.72 -14.54 24.13
C ARG A 220 8.77 -14.69 25.32
N PHE A 221 8.12 -13.63 25.72
CA PHE A 221 7.24 -13.61 26.91
C PHE A 221 5.75 -13.54 26.54
N ALA A 222 5.38 -13.52 25.28
CA ALA A 222 3.99 -13.36 24.84
C ALA A 222 3.08 -14.45 25.41
N GLU A 223 3.50 -15.72 25.39
CA GLU A 223 2.72 -16.84 25.93
C GLU A 223 2.51 -16.72 27.45
N GLN A 224 3.56 -16.36 28.21
CA GLN A 224 3.45 -16.18 29.65
C GLN A 224 2.54 -15.01 30.01
N ASN A 225 2.69 -13.88 29.33
CA ASN A 225 1.89 -12.69 29.55
C ASN A 225 0.41 -12.95 29.23
N ARG A 226 0.12 -13.68 28.16
CA ARG A 226 -1.26 -14.04 27.80
C ARG A 226 -1.86 -15.02 28.77
N ARG A 227 -1.12 -16.04 29.22
CA ARG A 227 -1.57 -16.96 30.26
C ARG A 227 -1.89 -16.23 31.57
N ALA A 228 -1.06 -15.27 32.00
CA ALA A 228 -1.30 -14.47 33.20
C ALA A 228 -2.60 -13.64 33.11
N ARG A 229 -3.03 -13.30 31.87
CA ARG A 229 -4.29 -12.59 31.61
C ARG A 229 -5.47 -13.51 31.30
N GLY A 230 -5.28 -14.83 31.31
CA GLY A 230 -6.32 -15.81 30.95
C GLY A 230 -6.65 -15.87 29.44
N GLU A 231 -5.76 -15.39 28.59
CA GLU A 231 -5.92 -15.36 27.15
C GLU A 231 -5.37 -16.65 26.49
N CYS A 232 -5.87 -16.97 25.28
CA CYS A 232 -5.33 -18.07 24.47
C CYS A 232 -3.88 -17.84 24.07
N LYS A 233 -3.19 -18.91 23.61
CA LYS A 233 -1.82 -18.82 23.08
C LYS A 233 -1.72 -17.75 21.98
N PRO A 234 -0.58 -17.06 21.86
CA PRO A 234 -0.37 -16.10 20.79
C PRO A 234 -0.35 -16.80 19.41
N GLU A 235 -0.76 -16.08 18.39
CA GLU A 235 -0.57 -16.57 17.01
C GLU A 235 0.91 -16.46 16.65
N ASN A 236 1.52 -17.59 16.27
CA ASN A 236 2.94 -17.66 15.90
C ASN A 236 3.16 -17.53 14.38
N ILE A 237 2.08 -17.45 13.60
CA ILE A 237 2.12 -17.40 12.14
C ILE A 237 1.32 -16.21 11.67
N PHE A 238 1.89 -15.40 10.78
CA PHE A 238 1.14 -14.41 10.05
C PHE A 238 1.55 -14.35 8.57
N TRP A 239 0.64 -13.83 7.76
CA TRP A 239 0.79 -13.73 6.33
C TRP A 239 1.30 -12.33 5.94
N PHE A 240 2.31 -12.27 5.05
CA PHE A 240 2.76 -11.02 4.48
C PHE A 240 3.18 -11.21 3.04
N SER A 241 2.57 -10.45 2.13
CA SER A 241 2.89 -10.45 0.69
C SER A 241 3.06 -11.84 0.07
N GLY A 242 2.14 -12.75 0.39
CA GLY A 242 2.15 -14.12 -0.14
C GLY A 242 3.05 -15.12 0.60
N ILE A 243 3.68 -14.73 1.72
CA ILE A 243 4.60 -15.60 2.48
C ILE A 243 4.11 -15.76 3.92
N TYR A 244 4.04 -17.01 4.40
CA TYR A 244 3.82 -17.33 5.80
C TYR A 244 5.09 -17.11 6.60
N LEU A 245 4.98 -16.49 7.75
CA LEU A 245 6.08 -16.24 8.65
C LEU A 245 5.76 -16.77 10.03
N LEU A 246 6.67 -17.60 10.53
CA LEU A 246 6.71 -18.02 11.93
C LEU A 246 7.35 -16.88 12.76
N LEU A 247 6.73 -16.56 13.88
CA LEU A 247 7.22 -15.60 14.89
C LEU A 247 7.85 -16.33 16.07
#